data_b5c0332ca1f542095788c3103c1a5337
#
_entry.id   b5c0332ca1f542095788c3103c1a5337
#
_cell.length_a   1.000
_cell.length_b   1.000
_cell.length_c   1.000
_cell.angle_alpha   90.00
_cell.angle_beta   90.00
_cell.angle_gamma   90.00
#
_symmetry.space_group_name_H-M   'P 1'
#
loop_
_entity.id
_entity.type
_entity.pdbx_description
1 polymer ?
#
loop_
_entity_poly.entity_id
_entity_poly.type
_entity_poly.pdbx_seq_one_letter_code
_entity_poly.pdbx_strand_id
1 'polypeptide(L)'
;MTENTVVQTINLTKIYGDGAEVNALNGVNLTVRAGEFVAIVGPSGSGKSTLLNLLGALDRPTRGEVVVNGAPLSKVRNLDRFRSQTIGFIFQMHNLIPTLTALENVEVPMVETKLSGRKRRERARELLTLVGLDKRMHYLPNKMSGGERQRVAIARALANRPAILLADEPTGNLDSKTTGEIMALLSDLNQTQGTTLIVVTHNALVARAARRIVTLRDGQIQSDVPIQTEFERDLIDLKHSALGQAILQNNGLPDDLRALAPGLREVLERV
;
A
#
# COMPACT_ATOMS: atom_id res chain seq x y z
N MET A 1 -7.57 -2.14 23.17
CA MET A 1 -7.59 -2.19 21.69
C MET A 1 -9.04 -2.12 21.27
N THR A 2 -9.41 -1.21 20.39
CA THR A 2 -10.75 -1.21 19.80
C THR A 2 -10.92 -2.49 18.98
N GLU A 3 -12.05 -3.15 19.05
CA GLU A 3 -12.34 -4.52 18.56
C GLU A 3 -12.06 -4.81 17.08
N ASN A 4 -11.51 -3.88 16.30
CA ASN A 4 -11.31 -4.02 14.85
C ASN A 4 -9.96 -3.49 14.32
N THR A 5 -8.96 -3.29 15.19
CA THR A 5 -7.67 -2.73 14.77
C THR A 5 -6.75 -3.83 14.20
N VAL A 6 -6.31 -3.69 12.95
CA VAL A 6 -5.38 -4.62 12.29
C VAL A 6 -3.93 -4.14 12.37
N VAL A 7 -3.70 -2.82 12.27
CA VAL A 7 -2.37 -2.22 12.41
C VAL A 7 -2.42 -1.09 13.42
N GLN A 8 -1.41 -1.03 14.29
CA GLN A 8 -1.17 0.09 15.18
C GLN A 8 0.33 0.34 15.29
N THR A 9 0.76 1.59 15.12
CA THR A 9 2.10 2.02 15.47
C THR A 9 2.04 2.95 16.67
N ILE A 10 3.02 2.83 17.57
CA ILE A 10 3.09 3.60 18.80
C ILE A 10 4.47 4.25 18.86
N ASN A 11 4.53 5.58 18.69
CA ASN A 11 5.75 6.39 18.69
C ASN A 11 6.87 5.77 17.84
N LEU A 12 6.50 5.28 16.64
CA LEU A 12 7.37 4.50 15.77
C LEU A 12 8.49 5.39 15.21
N THR A 13 9.73 5.04 15.52
CA THR A 13 10.93 5.78 15.10
C THR A 13 11.89 4.82 14.41
N LYS A 14 12.45 5.25 13.29
CA LYS A 14 13.50 4.52 12.57
C LYS A 14 14.63 5.46 12.18
N ILE A 15 15.83 5.12 12.62
CA ILE A 15 17.07 5.81 12.33
C ILE A 15 17.98 4.83 11.58
N TYR A 16 18.55 5.26 10.46
CA TYR A 16 19.57 4.53 9.70
C TYR A 16 20.92 5.25 9.81
N GLY A 17 22.00 4.49 9.73
CA GLY A 17 23.37 4.98 9.64
C GLY A 17 24.21 4.69 10.87
N ASP A 18 25.50 4.35 10.61
CA ASP A 18 26.53 4.12 11.64
C ASP A 18 27.46 5.34 11.83
N GLY A 19 27.15 6.48 11.16
CA GLY A 19 27.93 7.72 11.20
C GLY A 19 27.03 8.95 11.05
N ALA A 20 26.55 9.25 9.85
CA ALA A 20 25.53 10.29 9.66
C ALA A 20 24.15 9.66 9.85
N GLU A 21 23.49 9.98 10.96
CA GLU A 21 22.16 9.47 11.28
C GLU A 21 21.09 10.09 10.38
N VAL A 22 20.29 9.25 9.73
CA VAL A 22 19.11 9.65 8.96
C VAL A 22 17.86 9.20 9.68
N ASN A 23 17.09 10.16 10.19
CA ASN A 23 15.79 9.92 10.80
C ASN A 23 14.75 9.64 9.69
N ALA A 24 14.56 8.38 9.34
CA ALA A 24 13.59 7.98 8.32
C ALA A 24 12.14 8.05 8.82
N LEU A 25 11.91 7.76 10.12
CA LEU A 25 10.63 7.95 10.81
C LEU A 25 10.87 8.54 12.20
N ASN A 26 9.99 9.45 12.64
CA ASN A 26 10.11 10.16 13.88
C ASN A 26 8.76 10.22 14.63
N GLY A 27 8.53 9.25 15.53
CA GLY A 27 7.37 9.21 16.41
C GLY A 27 6.03 8.96 15.71
N VAL A 28 6.00 8.16 14.64
CA VAL A 28 4.79 7.91 13.85
C VAL A 28 3.77 7.11 14.65
N ASN A 29 2.55 7.64 14.76
CA ASN A 29 1.39 6.98 15.34
C ASN A 29 0.32 6.80 14.26
N LEU A 30 0.03 5.56 13.88
CA LEU A 30 -0.95 5.20 12.86
C LEU A 30 -1.80 4.05 13.38
N THR A 31 -3.11 4.12 13.17
CA THR A 31 -4.04 3.03 13.45
C THR A 31 -4.84 2.72 12.19
N VAL A 32 -4.85 1.46 11.77
CA VAL A 32 -5.64 0.98 10.62
C VAL A 32 -6.59 -0.12 11.09
N ARG A 33 -7.86 0.02 10.72
CA ARG A 33 -8.91 -0.95 11.06
C ARG A 33 -9.05 -2.02 9.97
N ALA A 34 -9.63 -3.16 10.34
CA ALA A 34 -9.95 -4.21 9.38
C ALA A 34 -10.88 -3.69 8.28
N GLY A 35 -10.58 -4.05 7.03
CA GLY A 35 -11.33 -3.63 5.86
C GLY A 35 -11.05 -2.19 5.39
N GLU A 36 -10.18 -1.43 6.06
CA GLU A 36 -9.79 -0.11 5.55
C GLU A 36 -8.90 -0.24 4.29
N PHE A 37 -9.09 0.68 3.38
CA PHE A 37 -8.17 0.95 2.27
C PHE A 37 -7.51 2.31 2.52
N VAL A 38 -6.23 2.28 2.88
CA VAL A 38 -5.44 3.47 3.24
C VAL A 38 -4.36 3.70 2.18
N ALA A 39 -4.25 4.92 1.69
CA ALA A 39 -3.11 5.36 0.89
C ALA A 39 -2.15 6.19 1.77
N ILE A 40 -0.87 5.85 1.76
CA ILE A 40 0.19 6.64 2.37
C ILE A 40 0.91 7.38 1.24
N VAL A 41 0.80 8.70 1.24
CA VAL A 41 1.37 9.57 0.22
C VAL A 41 2.46 10.48 0.80
N GLY A 42 3.26 11.07 -0.05
CA GLY A 42 4.30 12.03 0.34
C GLY A 42 5.45 12.08 -0.67
N PRO A 43 6.34 13.08 -0.57
CA PRO A 43 7.48 13.20 -1.47
C PRO A 43 8.46 12.01 -1.35
N SER A 44 9.37 11.89 -2.33
CA SER A 44 10.46 10.92 -2.23
C SER A 44 11.31 11.20 -0.98
N GLY A 45 11.73 10.14 -0.29
CA GLY A 45 12.50 10.27 0.95
C GLY A 45 11.68 10.59 2.21
N SER A 46 10.35 10.73 2.14
CA SER A 46 9.52 11.05 3.32
C SER A 46 9.37 9.91 4.35
N GLY A 47 9.90 8.70 4.08
CA GLY A 47 9.85 7.55 5.00
C GLY A 47 8.75 6.51 4.68
N LYS A 48 8.02 6.64 3.56
CA LYS A 48 6.89 5.75 3.20
C LYS A 48 7.28 4.28 3.12
N SER A 49 8.30 3.94 2.32
CA SER A 49 8.78 2.55 2.19
C SER A 49 9.38 2.04 3.50
N THR A 50 10.01 2.90 4.30
CA THR A 50 10.47 2.57 5.66
C THR A 50 9.29 2.18 6.55
N LEU A 51 8.22 2.99 6.55
CA LEU A 51 7.01 2.68 7.31
C LEU A 51 6.42 1.34 6.85
N LEU A 52 6.27 1.12 5.53
CA LEU A 52 5.76 -0.13 4.98
C LEU A 52 6.60 -1.34 5.39
N ASN A 53 7.93 -1.22 5.37
CA ASN A 53 8.85 -2.28 5.78
C ASN A 53 8.71 -2.63 7.27
N LEU A 54 8.51 -1.64 8.13
CA LEU A 54 8.28 -1.87 9.56
C LEU A 54 6.91 -2.51 9.81
N LEU A 55 5.84 -2.03 9.15
CA LEU A 55 4.52 -2.65 9.22
C LEU A 55 4.54 -4.09 8.71
N GLY A 56 5.36 -4.34 7.71
CA GLY A 56 5.56 -5.64 7.09
C GLY A 56 6.48 -6.59 7.86
N ALA A 57 7.05 -6.17 8.99
CA ALA A 57 8.07 -6.94 9.73
C ALA A 57 9.30 -7.32 8.85
N LEU A 58 9.62 -6.53 7.82
CA LEU A 58 10.82 -6.67 7.00
C LEU A 58 12.03 -5.98 7.64
N ASP A 59 11.76 -5.01 8.52
CA ASP A 59 12.76 -4.30 9.29
C ASP A 59 12.27 -4.12 10.74
N ARG A 60 13.15 -3.67 11.63
CA ARG A 60 12.84 -3.42 13.03
C ARG A 60 12.89 -1.93 13.35
N PRO A 61 11.98 -1.41 14.18
CA PRO A 61 12.06 -0.03 14.62
C PRO A 61 13.29 0.21 15.52
N THR A 62 13.80 1.44 15.51
CA THR A 62 14.81 1.88 16.47
C THR A 62 14.16 2.16 17.84
N ARG A 63 12.94 2.71 17.82
CA ARG A 63 12.11 2.96 19.02
C ARG A 63 10.63 2.81 18.67
N GLY A 64 9.81 2.62 19.68
CA GLY A 64 8.38 2.45 19.54
C GLY A 64 7.99 1.00 19.23
N GLU A 65 6.73 0.80 18.86
CA GLU A 65 6.18 -0.54 18.65
C GLU A 65 5.29 -0.57 17.41
N VAL A 66 5.29 -1.73 16.74
CA VAL A 66 4.33 -2.06 15.68
C VAL A 66 3.50 -3.24 16.15
N VAL A 67 2.19 -3.10 16.13
CA VAL A 67 1.23 -4.17 16.41
C VAL A 67 0.49 -4.50 15.12
N VAL A 68 0.53 -5.76 14.70
CA VAL A 68 -0.20 -6.25 13.51
C VAL A 68 -1.07 -7.43 13.92
N ASN A 69 -2.35 -7.34 13.57
CA ASN A 69 -3.37 -8.35 13.91
C ASN A 69 -3.34 -8.74 15.40
N GLY A 70 -3.23 -7.72 16.27
CA GLY A 70 -3.17 -7.89 17.72
C GLY A 70 -1.83 -8.37 18.29
N ALA A 71 -0.84 -8.69 17.44
CA ALA A 71 0.48 -9.15 17.86
C ALA A 71 1.52 -8.02 17.83
N PRO A 72 2.12 -7.62 18.98
CA PRO A 72 3.27 -6.73 18.98
C PRO A 72 4.47 -7.43 18.33
N LEU A 73 5.03 -6.83 17.27
CA LEU A 73 6.09 -7.46 16.48
C LEU A 73 7.36 -7.70 17.29
N SER A 74 7.64 -6.88 18.31
CA SER A 74 8.74 -7.07 19.25
C SER A 74 8.66 -8.39 20.05
N LYS A 75 7.45 -8.94 20.23
CA LYS A 75 7.18 -10.19 20.97
C LYS A 75 7.05 -11.41 20.07
N VAL A 76 7.04 -11.24 18.75
CA VAL A 76 6.92 -12.34 17.78
C VAL A 76 8.27 -13.06 17.65
N ARG A 77 8.32 -14.35 18.03
CA ARG A 77 9.56 -15.16 17.99
C ARG A 77 10.03 -15.48 16.57
N ASN A 78 9.11 -15.77 15.66
CA ASN A 78 9.39 -16.10 14.26
C ASN A 78 8.65 -15.14 13.34
N LEU A 79 9.33 -14.05 12.95
CA LEU A 79 8.78 -13.02 12.08
C LEU A 79 8.54 -13.54 10.66
N ASP A 80 9.34 -14.48 10.14
CA ASP A 80 9.15 -15.02 8.78
C ASP A 80 7.84 -15.79 8.68
N ARG A 81 7.58 -16.65 9.66
CA ARG A 81 6.32 -17.39 9.74
C ARG A 81 5.14 -16.44 9.98
N PHE A 82 5.30 -15.43 10.81
CA PHE A 82 4.25 -14.42 11.06
C PHE A 82 3.93 -13.67 9.77
N ARG A 83 4.95 -13.19 9.04
CA ARG A 83 4.76 -12.53 7.73
C ARG A 83 4.01 -13.41 6.76
N SER A 84 4.49 -14.64 6.55
CA SER A 84 3.89 -15.55 5.57
C SER A 84 2.42 -15.84 5.84
N GLN A 85 1.97 -15.78 7.09
CA GLN A 85 0.59 -16.09 7.50
C GLN A 85 -0.31 -14.86 7.62
N THR A 86 0.27 -13.69 7.91
CA THR A 86 -0.51 -12.51 8.31
C THR A 86 -0.45 -11.37 7.31
N ILE A 87 0.62 -11.29 6.50
CA ILE A 87 0.90 -10.14 5.65
C ILE A 87 1.08 -10.59 4.19
N GLY A 88 0.36 -9.95 3.27
CA GLY A 88 0.59 -10.09 1.84
C GLY A 88 1.35 -8.89 1.32
N PHE A 89 2.40 -9.10 0.52
CA PHE A 89 3.18 -8.03 -0.10
C PHE A 89 2.96 -7.93 -1.59
N ILE A 90 2.78 -6.70 -2.07
CA ILE A 90 2.73 -6.33 -3.47
C ILE A 90 3.82 -5.29 -3.72
N PHE A 91 4.83 -5.64 -4.52
CA PHE A 91 5.97 -4.77 -4.80
C PHE A 91 5.89 -4.16 -6.20
N GLN A 92 6.50 -3.00 -6.38
CA GLN A 92 6.62 -2.30 -7.66
C GLN A 92 7.26 -3.18 -8.75
N MET A 93 8.32 -3.90 -8.41
CA MET A 93 9.05 -4.81 -9.33
C MET A 93 8.44 -6.21 -9.40
N HIS A 94 7.22 -6.42 -8.87
CA HIS A 94 6.49 -7.68 -8.82
C HIS A 94 7.21 -8.77 -8.01
N ASN A 95 8.54 -8.84 -8.04
CA ASN A 95 9.40 -9.83 -7.35
C ASN A 95 8.94 -11.28 -7.58
N LEU A 96 8.54 -11.61 -8.82
CA LEU A 96 8.23 -12.96 -9.22
C LEU A 96 9.51 -13.77 -9.43
N ILE A 97 9.46 -15.05 -9.08
CA ILE A 97 10.55 -15.99 -9.34
C ILE A 97 10.51 -16.32 -10.84
N PRO A 98 11.56 -15.93 -11.62
CA PRO A 98 11.48 -15.96 -13.10
C PRO A 98 11.45 -17.36 -13.69
N THR A 99 11.91 -18.36 -12.95
CA THR A 99 11.95 -19.79 -13.34
C THR A 99 10.67 -20.53 -13.01
N LEU A 100 9.75 -19.91 -12.25
CA LEU A 100 8.47 -20.48 -11.87
C LEU A 100 7.34 -19.89 -12.73
N THR A 101 6.37 -20.72 -13.10
CA THR A 101 5.12 -20.30 -13.75
C THR A 101 4.30 -19.36 -12.85
N ALA A 102 3.28 -18.71 -13.39
CA ALA A 102 2.33 -17.91 -12.61
C ALA A 102 1.71 -18.75 -11.47
N LEU A 103 1.29 -19.96 -11.75
CA LEU A 103 0.71 -20.88 -10.78
C LEU A 103 1.70 -21.20 -9.65
N GLU A 104 2.92 -21.57 -9.99
CA GLU A 104 3.96 -21.90 -9.01
C GLU A 104 4.37 -20.69 -8.17
N ASN A 105 4.46 -19.49 -8.76
CA ASN A 105 4.70 -18.25 -8.02
C ASN A 105 3.63 -18.01 -6.94
N VAL A 106 2.36 -18.29 -7.23
CA VAL A 106 1.26 -18.16 -6.25
C VAL A 106 1.29 -19.29 -5.22
N GLU A 107 1.81 -20.47 -5.55
CA GLU A 107 1.98 -21.58 -4.60
C GLU A 107 3.08 -21.31 -3.54
N VAL A 108 4.12 -20.55 -3.87
CA VAL A 108 5.32 -20.32 -3.02
C VAL A 108 4.99 -19.98 -1.56
N PRO A 109 4.13 -18.98 -1.25
CA PRO A 109 3.84 -18.62 0.14
C PRO A 109 3.17 -19.75 0.94
N MET A 110 2.55 -20.70 0.26
CA MET A 110 1.80 -21.80 0.88
C MET A 110 2.68 -23.04 1.17
N VAL A 111 3.95 -23.05 0.77
CA VAL A 111 4.82 -24.23 0.90
C VAL A 111 5.01 -24.62 2.37
N GLU A 112 5.14 -23.65 3.27
CA GLU A 112 5.32 -23.86 4.72
C GLU A 112 3.99 -24.05 5.47
N THR A 113 2.86 -24.07 4.77
CA THR A 113 1.56 -24.31 5.41
C THR A 113 1.29 -25.81 5.55
N LYS A 114 0.25 -26.17 6.33
CA LYS A 114 -0.21 -27.56 6.45
C LYS A 114 -1.02 -28.05 5.23
N LEU A 115 -1.16 -27.25 4.19
CA LEU A 115 -1.90 -27.63 2.98
C LEU A 115 -1.14 -28.67 2.18
N SER A 116 -1.84 -29.72 1.71
CA SER A 116 -1.28 -30.67 0.75
C SER A 116 -0.95 -29.96 -0.58
N GLY A 117 -0.02 -30.49 -1.38
CA GLY A 117 0.32 -29.94 -2.69
C GLY A 117 -0.90 -29.75 -3.61
N ARG A 118 -1.84 -30.71 -3.57
CA ARG A 118 -3.11 -30.61 -4.32
C ARG A 118 -3.93 -29.39 -3.89
N LYS A 119 -4.11 -29.18 -2.57
CA LYS A 119 -4.87 -28.04 -2.03
C LYS A 119 -4.18 -26.70 -2.30
N ARG A 120 -2.84 -26.63 -2.25
CA ARG A 120 -2.08 -25.43 -2.61
C ARG A 120 -2.31 -25.05 -4.07
N ARG A 121 -2.21 -26.03 -4.98
CA ARG A 121 -2.44 -25.82 -6.41
C ARG A 121 -3.88 -25.41 -6.74
N GLU A 122 -4.86 -26.00 -6.08
CA GLU A 122 -6.27 -25.63 -6.18
C GLU A 122 -6.49 -24.18 -5.75
N ARG A 123 -5.95 -23.79 -4.58
CA ARG A 123 -5.98 -22.41 -4.10
C ARG A 123 -5.28 -21.41 -5.03
N ALA A 124 -4.13 -21.77 -5.58
CA ALA A 124 -3.42 -20.93 -6.54
C ALA A 124 -4.22 -20.70 -7.82
N ARG A 125 -4.93 -21.73 -8.32
CA ARG A 125 -5.84 -21.60 -9.48
C ARG A 125 -7.00 -20.66 -9.19
N GLU A 126 -7.67 -20.83 -8.05
CA GLU A 126 -8.74 -19.93 -7.62
C GLU A 126 -8.29 -18.48 -7.63
N LEU A 127 -7.10 -18.19 -7.05
CA LEU A 127 -6.55 -16.85 -6.97
C LEU A 127 -6.16 -16.29 -8.34
N LEU A 128 -5.60 -17.10 -9.24
CA LEU A 128 -5.29 -16.66 -10.60
C LEU A 128 -6.57 -16.39 -11.40
N THR A 129 -7.62 -17.18 -11.21
CA THR A 129 -8.94 -16.91 -11.80
C THR A 129 -9.53 -15.62 -11.26
N LEU A 130 -9.44 -15.38 -9.93
CA LEU A 130 -9.89 -14.15 -9.28
C LEU A 130 -9.27 -12.89 -9.89
N VAL A 131 -7.97 -12.95 -10.24
CA VAL A 131 -7.27 -11.81 -10.86
C VAL A 131 -7.34 -11.81 -12.40
N GLY A 132 -8.14 -12.70 -13.03
CA GLY A 132 -8.37 -12.76 -14.46
C GLY A 132 -7.23 -13.39 -15.26
N LEU A 133 -6.48 -14.33 -14.68
CA LEU A 133 -5.35 -15.02 -15.30
C LEU A 133 -5.57 -16.53 -15.50
N ASP A 134 -6.81 -16.97 -15.59
CA ASP A 134 -7.18 -18.38 -15.80
C ASP A 134 -6.47 -19.02 -17.00
N LYS A 135 -6.30 -18.29 -18.11
CA LYS A 135 -5.62 -18.75 -19.33
C LYS A 135 -4.10 -18.58 -19.31
N ARG A 136 -3.53 -17.98 -18.26
CA ARG A 136 -2.11 -17.63 -18.15
C ARG A 136 -1.37 -18.38 -17.03
N MET A 137 -2.02 -19.32 -16.34
CA MET A 137 -1.49 -20.00 -15.15
C MET A 137 -0.14 -20.68 -15.37
N HIS A 138 0.12 -21.21 -16.59
CA HIS A 138 1.33 -21.94 -16.93
C HIS A 138 2.40 -21.10 -17.64
N TYR A 139 2.21 -19.78 -17.72
CA TYR A 139 3.18 -18.89 -18.35
C TYR A 139 4.26 -18.50 -17.36
N LEU A 140 5.49 -18.38 -17.83
CA LEU A 140 6.61 -17.80 -17.10
C LEU A 140 6.51 -16.27 -17.09
N PRO A 141 7.05 -15.57 -16.07
CA PRO A 141 6.99 -14.12 -15.98
C PRO A 141 7.53 -13.36 -17.20
N ASN A 142 8.53 -13.90 -17.89
CA ASN A 142 9.11 -13.30 -19.10
C ASN A 142 8.19 -13.39 -20.34
N LYS A 143 7.11 -14.17 -20.27
CA LYS A 143 6.07 -14.28 -21.31
C LYS A 143 4.78 -13.53 -20.95
N MET A 144 4.83 -12.68 -19.92
CA MET A 144 3.70 -11.95 -19.39
C MET A 144 3.93 -10.44 -19.50
N SER A 145 2.85 -9.68 -19.74
CA SER A 145 2.88 -8.22 -19.68
C SER A 145 3.14 -7.71 -18.25
N GLY A 146 3.45 -6.43 -18.08
CA GLY A 146 3.61 -5.80 -16.76
C GLY A 146 2.37 -5.97 -15.87
N GLY A 147 1.19 -5.69 -16.43
CA GLY A 147 -0.08 -5.84 -15.72
C GLY A 147 -0.40 -7.29 -15.36
N GLU A 148 -0.10 -8.27 -16.26
CA GLU A 148 -0.25 -9.68 -15.94
C GLU A 148 0.68 -10.12 -14.80
N ARG A 149 1.95 -9.68 -14.81
CA ARG A 149 2.88 -9.94 -13.70
C ARG A 149 2.40 -9.35 -12.39
N GLN A 150 1.84 -8.13 -12.42
CA GLN A 150 1.28 -7.50 -11.23
C GLN A 150 0.07 -8.27 -10.70
N ARG A 151 -0.82 -8.75 -11.57
CA ARG A 151 -1.94 -9.61 -11.17
C ARG A 151 -1.47 -10.92 -10.52
N VAL A 152 -0.38 -11.54 -11.02
CA VAL A 152 0.25 -12.70 -10.35
C VAL A 152 0.79 -12.33 -8.97
N ALA A 153 1.46 -11.16 -8.83
CA ALA A 153 1.96 -10.69 -7.54
C ALA A 153 0.82 -10.45 -6.54
N ILE A 154 -0.32 -9.90 -6.98
CA ILE A 154 -1.54 -9.74 -6.16
C ILE A 154 -2.09 -11.11 -5.74
N ALA A 155 -2.25 -12.04 -6.67
CA ALA A 155 -2.71 -13.40 -6.36
C ALA A 155 -1.79 -14.09 -5.35
N ARG A 156 -0.47 -13.97 -5.51
CA ARG A 156 0.52 -14.48 -4.56
C ARG A 156 0.39 -13.85 -3.18
N ALA A 157 0.18 -12.54 -3.11
CA ALA A 157 -0.02 -11.83 -1.84
C ALA A 157 -1.27 -12.33 -1.07
N LEU A 158 -2.31 -12.78 -1.78
CA LEU A 158 -3.55 -13.32 -1.21
C LEU A 158 -3.48 -14.81 -0.81
N ALA A 159 -2.39 -15.51 -1.13
CA ALA A 159 -2.30 -16.97 -1.04
C ALA A 159 -2.69 -17.53 0.34
N ASN A 160 -2.15 -16.94 1.40
CA ASN A 160 -2.35 -17.39 2.78
C ASN A 160 -3.50 -16.66 3.51
N ARG A 161 -4.39 -15.97 2.79
CA ARG A 161 -5.49 -15.17 3.38
C ARG A 161 -4.98 -14.20 4.45
N PRO A 162 -4.09 -13.27 4.09
CA PRO A 162 -3.46 -12.36 5.03
C PRO A 162 -4.49 -11.45 5.69
N ALA A 163 -4.19 -10.98 6.91
CA ALA A 163 -4.99 -9.97 7.58
C ALA A 163 -4.84 -8.59 6.93
N ILE A 164 -3.71 -8.35 6.25
CA ILE A 164 -3.39 -7.09 5.59
C ILE A 164 -2.58 -7.31 4.32
N LEU A 165 -2.89 -6.52 3.28
CA LEU A 165 -2.05 -6.34 2.09
C LEU A 165 -1.26 -5.04 2.21
N LEU A 166 0.05 -5.12 2.03
CA LEU A 166 0.98 -4.00 1.96
C LEU A 166 1.48 -3.85 0.53
N ALA A 167 1.23 -2.72 -0.11
CA ALA A 167 1.60 -2.47 -1.49
C ALA A 167 2.56 -1.28 -1.59
N ASP A 168 3.76 -1.51 -2.09
CA ASP A 168 4.77 -0.49 -2.35
C ASP A 168 4.76 -0.13 -3.85
N GLU A 169 4.23 1.04 -4.19
CA GLU A 169 4.10 1.55 -5.57
C GLU A 169 3.54 0.49 -6.54
N PRO A 170 2.37 -0.11 -6.28
CA PRO A 170 1.91 -1.31 -6.97
C PRO A 170 1.68 -1.13 -8.48
N THR A 171 1.73 0.11 -8.99
CA THR A 171 1.52 0.43 -10.40
C THR A 171 2.63 1.33 -10.97
N GLY A 172 3.74 1.50 -10.26
CA GLY A 172 4.81 2.44 -10.63
C GLY A 172 5.49 2.16 -11.98
N ASN A 173 5.37 0.94 -12.51
CA ASN A 173 5.94 0.53 -13.80
C ASN A 173 4.86 0.19 -14.85
N LEU A 174 3.63 0.67 -14.68
CA LEU A 174 2.50 0.37 -15.56
C LEU A 174 2.00 1.65 -16.25
N ASP A 175 1.41 1.48 -17.44
CA ASP A 175 0.70 2.56 -18.11
C ASP A 175 -0.59 2.94 -17.37
N SER A 176 -1.16 4.11 -17.69
CA SER A 176 -2.32 4.66 -16.97
C SER A 176 -3.57 3.76 -17.06
N LYS A 177 -3.79 3.08 -18.19
CA LYS A 177 -4.92 2.16 -18.36
C LYS A 177 -4.76 0.95 -17.45
N THR A 178 -3.61 0.30 -17.50
CA THR A 178 -3.28 -0.86 -16.67
C THR A 178 -3.28 -0.48 -15.19
N THR A 179 -2.80 0.72 -14.83
CA THR A 179 -2.90 1.28 -13.47
C THR A 179 -4.35 1.30 -13.00
N GLY A 180 -5.27 1.85 -13.82
CA GLY A 180 -6.70 1.88 -13.49
C GLY A 180 -7.28 0.48 -13.28
N GLU A 181 -6.93 -0.47 -14.12
CA GLU A 181 -7.39 -1.87 -13.99
C GLU A 181 -6.87 -2.54 -12.71
N ILE A 182 -5.61 -2.35 -12.33
CA ILE A 182 -5.04 -2.89 -11.10
C ILE A 182 -5.67 -2.24 -9.88
N MET A 183 -5.90 -0.92 -9.90
CA MET A 183 -6.54 -0.23 -8.77
C MET A 183 -8.01 -0.62 -8.62
N ALA A 184 -8.73 -0.83 -9.73
CA ALA A 184 -10.10 -1.38 -9.69
C ALA A 184 -10.13 -2.78 -9.07
N LEU A 185 -9.19 -3.66 -9.43
CA LEU A 185 -9.06 -4.99 -8.83
C LEU A 185 -8.80 -4.91 -7.31
N LEU A 186 -7.87 -4.05 -6.87
CA LEU A 186 -7.56 -3.88 -5.43
C LEU A 186 -8.76 -3.29 -4.67
N SER A 187 -9.49 -2.34 -5.26
CA SER A 187 -10.72 -1.78 -4.69
C SER A 187 -11.82 -2.83 -4.57
N ASP A 188 -12.00 -3.68 -5.59
CA ASP A 188 -12.97 -4.76 -5.55
C ASP A 188 -12.63 -5.78 -4.43
N LEU A 189 -11.37 -6.18 -4.32
CA LEU A 189 -10.90 -7.05 -3.22
C LEU A 189 -11.17 -6.43 -1.83
N ASN A 190 -10.98 -5.11 -1.68
CA ASN A 190 -11.29 -4.43 -0.44
C ASN A 190 -12.79 -4.42 -0.16
N GLN A 191 -13.63 -4.08 -1.15
CA GLN A 191 -15.08 -3.91 -0.98
C GLN A 191 -15.83 -5.23 -0.83
N THR A 192 -15.45 -6.25 -1.64
CA THR A 192 -16.19 -7.52 -1.70
C THR A 192 -15.69 -8.56 -0.71
N GLN A 193 -14.39 -8.54 -0.39
CA GLN A 193 -13.77 -9.51 0.52
C GLN A 193 -13.35 -8.93 1.86
N GLY A 194 -13.55 -7.62 2.08
CA GLY A 194 -13.15 -6.96 3.32
C GLY A 194 -11.63 -6.93 3.54
N THR A 195 -10.83 -7.06 2.47
CA THR A 195 -9.36 -7.10 2.56
C THR A 195 -8.83 -5.75 3.05
N THR A 196 -8.06 -5.74 4.14
CA THR A 196 -7.37 -4.52 4.59
C THR A 196 -6.19 -4.23 3.67
N LEU A 197 -6.08 -3.00 3.19
CA LEU A 197 -5.06 -2.61 2.22
C LEU A 197 -4.36 -1.31 2.63
N ILE A 198 -3.03 -1.31 2.69
CA ILE A 198 -2.20 -0.12 2.80
C ILE A 198 -1.35 -0.01 1.54
N VAL A 199 -1.51 1.07 0.80
CA VAL A 199 -0.75 1.36 -0.41
C VAL A 199 0.14 2.57 -0.17
N VAL A 200 1.43 2.42 -0.43
CA VAL A 200 2.37 3.54 -0.49
C VAL A 200 2.49 3.97 -1.94
N THR A 201 2.33 5.27 -2.20
CA THR A 201 2.42 5.80 -3.55
C THR A 201 2.70 7.30 -3.58
N HIS A 202 3.25 7.76 -4.71
CA HIS A 202 3.28 9.17 -5.11
C HIS A 202 2.32 9.47 -6.27
N ASN A 203 1.61 8.45 -6.76
CA ASN A 203 0.68 8.58 -7.88
C ASN A 203 -0.74 8.91 -7.38
N ALA A 204 -1.28 10.07 -7.81
CA ALA A 204 -2.60 10.55 -7.42
C ALA A 204 -3.73 9.56 -7.81
N LEU A 205 -3.65 8.89 -8.98
CA LEU A 205 -4.65 7.90 -9.40
C LEU A 205 -4.73 6.72 -8.43
N VAL A 206 -3.59 6.31 -7.86
CA VAL A 206 -3.53 5.23 -6.86
C VAL A 206 -4.14 5.71 -5.54
N ALA A 207 -3.80 6.93 -5.11
CA ALA A 207 -4.34 7.52 -3.89
C ALA A 207 -5.87 7.70 -3.94
N ARG A 208 -6.42 8.06 -5.13
CA ARG A 208 -7.88 8.19 -5.34
C ARG A 208 -8.68 6.91 -5.07
N ALA A 209 -8.08 5.74 -5.23
CA ALA A 209 -8.77 4.48 -4.97
C ALA A 209 -8.97 4.20 -3.47
N ALA A 210 -8.19 4.85 -2.60
CA ALA A 210 -8.29 4.69 -1.16
C ALA A 210 -9.47 5.47 -0.56
N ARG A 211 -9.90 5.06 0.63
CA ARG A 211 -10.93 5.76 1.42
C ARG A 211 -10.34 6.62 2.53
N ARG A 212 -9.03 6.59 2.71
CA ARG A 212 -8.29 7.38 3.69
C ARG A 212 -6.90 7.67 3.15
N ILE A 213 -6.47 8.91 3.25
CA ILE A 213 -5.15 9.36 2.84
C ILE A 213 -4.36 9.81 4.06
N VAL A 214 -3.18 9.23 4.23
CA VAL A 214 -2.19 9.60 5.24
C VAL A 214 -1.02 10.25 4.52
N THR A 215 -0.76 11.53 4.77
CA THR A 215 0.37 12.24 4.20
C THR A 215 1.57 12.14 5.13
N LEU A 216 2.65 11.53 4.63
CA LEU A 216 3.91 11.42 5.34
C LEU A 216 4.93 12.41 4.77
N ARG A 217 5.56 13.20 5.64
CA ARG A 217 6.61 14.14 5.26
C ARG A 217 7.68 14.20 6.37
N ASP A 218 8.96 14.15 5.97
CA ASP A 218 10.11 14.23 6.89
C ASP A 218 10.00 13.23 8.06
N GLY A 219 9.52 12.02 7.77
CA GLY A 219 9.35 10.94 8.74
C GLY A 219 8.18 11.11 9.72
N GLN A 220 7.27 12.07 9.49
CA GLN A 220 6.12 12.34 10.36
C GLN A 220 4.81 12.36 9.57
N ILE A 221 3.68 11.99 10.22
CA ILE A 221 2.35 12.17 9.65
C ILE A 221 1.97 13.64 9.73
N GLN A 222 1.76 14.26 8.57
CA GLN A 222 1.32 15.65 8.45
C GLN A 222 -0.20 15.76 8.44
N SER A 223 -0.87 14.82 7.80
CA SER A 223 -2.33 14.74 7.75
C SER A 223 -2.81 13.30 7.66
N ASP A 224 -4.00 13.04 8.15
CA ASP A 224 -4.67 11.74 8.14
C ASP A 224 -6.16 11.99 7.94
N VAL A 225 -6.62 11.88 6.70
CA VAL A 225 -7.94 12.36 6.26
C VAL A 225 -8.74 11.20 5.67
N PRO A 226 -9.94 10.90 6.23
CA PRO A 226 -10.87 9.99 5.59
C PRO A 226 -11.50 10.67 4.36
N ILE A 227 -11.66 9.93 3.27
CA ILE A 227 -12.31 10.40 2.05
C ILE A 227 -13.71 9.81 2.01
N GLN A 228 -14.73 10.64 2.18
CA GLN A 228 -16.13 10.21 2.23
C GLN A 228 -16.85 10.44 0.91
N THR A 229 -16.46 11.46 0.15
CA THR A 229 -17.12 11.88 -1.09
C THR A 229 -16.15 11.98 -2.28
N GLU A 230 -16.71 11.89 -3.50
CA GLU A 230 -15.91 12.16 -4.71
C GLU A 230 -15.41 13.60 -4.76
N PHE A 231 -16.20 14.54 -4.24
CA PHE A 231 -15.83 15.94 -4.14
C PHE A 231 -14.57 16.16 -3.29
N GLU A 232 -14.46 15.47 -2.15
CA GLU A 232 -13.25 15.51 -1.31
C GLU A 232 -12.03 14.93 -2.05
N ARG A 233 -12.23 13.90 -2.87
CA ARG A 233 -11.17 13.35 -3.73
C ARG A 233 -10.69 14.39 -4.75
N ASP A 234 -11.61 15.07 -5.42
CA ASP A 234 -11.28 16.11 -6.40
C ASP A 234 -10.53 17.29 -5.76
N LEU A 235 -10.89 17.67 -4.53
CA LEU A 235 -10.16 18.69 -3.76
C LEU A 235 -8.73 18.25 -3.40
N ILE A 236 -8.54 17.00 -2.99
CA ILE A 236 -7.21 16.45 -2.71
C ILE A 236 -6.35 16.42 -3.96
N ASP A 237 -6.92 16.01 -5.09
CA ASP A 237 -6.22 16.03 -6.38
C ASP A 237 -5.85 17.46 -6.80
N LEU A 238 -6.78 18.41 -6.65
CA LEU A 238 -6.52 19.81 -6.90
C LEU A 238 -5.38 20.32 -6.00
N LYS A 239 -5.40 20.00 -4.71
CA LYS A 239 -4.34 20.37 -3.75
C LYS A 239 -2.95 19.92 -4.21
N HIS A 240 -2.85 18.72 -4.77
CA HIS A 240 -1.57 18.17 -5.25
C HIS A 240 -1.21 18.56 -6.69
N SER A 241 -2.12 19.22 -7.43
CA SER A 241 -1.86 19.75 -8.78
C SER A 241 -0.96 20.98 -8.75
N ALA A 242 -0.37 21.32 -9.92
CA ALA A 242 0.40 22.55 -10.09
C ALA A 242 -0.45 23.79 -9.76
N LEU A 243 -1.73 23.80 -10.13
CA LEU A 243 -2.67 24.87 -9.82
C LEU A 243 -2.92 24.97 -8.32
N GLY A 244 -3.19 23.86 -7.64
CA GLY A 244 -3.42 23.85 -6.19
C GLY A 244 -2.19 24.31 -5.41
N GLN A 245 -1.00 23.91 -5.82
CA GLN A 245 0.25 24.38 -5.21
C GLN A 245 0.47 25.90 -5.44
N ALA A 246 0.15 26.41 -6.64
CA ALA A 246 0.20 27.84 -6.92
C ALA A 246 -0.81 28.62 -6.06
N ILE A 247 -2.01 28.09 -5.83
CA ILE A 247 -3.02 28.67 -4.93
C ILE A 247 -2.51 28.69 -3.48
N LEU A 248 -1.98 27.58 -2.98
CA LEU A 248 -1.48 27.46 -1.61
C LEU A 248 -0.27 28.38 -1.35
N GLN A 249 0.65 28.47 -2.31
CA GLN A 249 1.86 29.28 -2.22
C GLN A 249 1.64 30.74 -2.63
N ASN A 250 0.47 31.09 -3.15
CA ASN A 250 0.13 32.39 -3.71
C ASN A 250 1.14 32.89 -4.76
N ASN A 251 1.63 31.95 -5.58
CA ASN A 251 2.67 32.22 -6.57
C ASN A 251 2.31 31.61 -7.94
N GLY A 252 2.58 32.35 -9.02
CA GLY A 252 2.39 31.85 -10.39
C GLY A 252 0.93 31.74 -10.84
N LEU A 253 -0.02 32.36 -10.12
CA LEU A 253 -1.42 32.33 -10.50
C LEU A 253 -1.73 33.29 -11.66
N PRO A 254 -2.50 32.86 -12.67
CA PRO A 254 -3.12 33.75 -13.65
C PRO A 254 -3.97 34.84 -12.98
N ASP A 255 -4.05 36.03 -13.59
CA ASP A 255 -4.71 37.20 -12.98
C ASP A 255 -6.20 36.96 -12.70
N ASP A 256 -6.88 36.24 -13.56
CA ASP A 256 -8.30 35.87 -13.47
C ASP A 256 -8.57 34.88 -12.30
N LEU A 257 -7.59 34.11 -11.85
CA LEU A 257 -7.71 33.20 -10.71
C LEU A 257 -7.28 33.83 -9.37
N ARG A 258 -6.54 34.95 -9.38
CA ARG A 258 -6.07 35.60 -8.17
C ARG A 258 -7.19 36.06 -7.23
N ALA A 259 -8.31 36.49 -7.81
CA ALA A 259 -9.47 36.93 -7.02
C ALA A 259 -10.18 35.77 -6.28
N LEU A 260 -10.10 34.55 -6.82
CA LEU A 260 -10.70 33.33 -6.24
C LEU A 260 -9.73 32.59 -5.29
N ALA A 261 -8.43 32.88 -5.37
CA ALA A 261 -7.40 32.16 -4.65
C ALA A 261 -7.58 32.13 -3.11
N PRO A 262 -8.00 33.22 -2.42
CA PRO A 262 -8.20 33.17 -0.97
C PRO A 262 -9.26 32.15 -0.54
N GLY A 263 -10.42 32.11 -1.22
CA GLY A 263 -11.48 31.16 -0.91
C GLY A 263 -11.11 29.72 -1.24
N LEU A 264 -10.45 29.50 -2.39
CA LEU A 264 -9.95 28.17 -2.77
C LEU A 264 -8.86 27.69 -1.83
N ARG A 265 -7.98 28.58 -1.35
CA ARG A 265 -6.94 28.26 -0.38
C ARG A 265 -7.55 27.74 0.91
N GLU A 266 -8.53 28.44 1.48
CA GLU A 266 -9.21 28.03 2.70
C GLU A 266 -9.83 26.62 2.55
N VAL A 267 -10.43 26.32 1.40
CA VAL A 267 -10.99 24.99 1.12
C VAL A 267 -9.88 23.94 1.00
N LEU A 268 -8.78 24.24 0.28
CA LEU A 268 -7.65 23.31 0.10
C LEU A 268 -6.85 23.06 1.39
N GLU A 269 -6.82 24.01 2.31
CA GLU A 269 -6.16 23.84 3.62
C GLU A 269 -6.95 22.91 4.56
N ARG A 270 -8.26 22.78 4.36
CA ARG A 270 -9.14 21.89 5.15
C ARG A 270 -9.10 20.40 4.72
N VAL A 271 -8.63 20.15 3.53
CA VAL A 271 -8.47 18.82 2.92
C VAL A 271 -6.98 18.46 2.92
#